data_993ae2cf18fbc8224b673317431a07bd
#
_entry.id   993ae2cf18fbc8224b673317431a07bd
#
_cell.length_a   1.000
_cell.length_b   1.000
_cell.length_c   1.000
_cell.angle_alpha   90.00
_cell.angle_beta   90.00
_cell.angle_gamma   90.00
#
_symmetry.space_group_name_H-M   'P 1'
#
loop_
_entity.id
_entity.type
_entity.pdbx_description
1 polymer ?
#
loop_
_entity_poly.entity_id
_entity_poly.type
_entity_poly.pdbx_seq_one_letter_code
_entity_poly.pdbx_strand_id
1 'polypeptide(L)'
;MIRIGIDPDLTKSGVATVVNGEIVTLKSMGFSELIEFVISKSHLPYAVLLEDVDNKKPVFPKRLRQSAKGQNPLLAYVGHAPSQSGSNAKVNMSIAEDLGKVKATARLIKEVLEDKGIKVTLVKPLRGPIKKAKDSSVYFNKITGWTGRSNADTRDAALIAMFGQGE
;
A
#
# COMPACT_ATOMS: atom_id res chain seq x y z
N MET A 1 21.14 9.71 6.52
CA MET A 1 20.07 8.96 7.21
C MET A 1 19.51 7.89 6.27
N ILE A 2 19.37 6.65 6.72
CA ILE A 2 18.80 5.55 5.93
C ILE A 2 17.29 5.48 6.20
N ARG A 3 16.49 5.34 5.15
CA ARG A 3 15.03 5.13 5.24
C ARG A 3 14.65 3.91 4.42
N ILE A 4 13.88 3.02 4.99
CA ILE A 4 13.34 1.83 4.32
C ILE A 4 11.84 2.05 4.17
N GLY A 5 11.36 2.17 2.94
CA GLY A 5 9.94 2.26 2.61
C GLY A 5 9.38 0.90 2.22
N ILE A 6 8.18 0.60 2.68
CA ILE A 6 7.49 -0.67 2.42
C ILE A 6 6.07 -0.36 1.95
N ASP A 7 5.74 -0.84 0.74
CA ASP A 7 4.38 -0.92 0.21
C ASP A 7 3.90 -2.37 0.36
N PRO A 8 3.04 -2.67 1.36
CA PRO A 8 2.66 -4.04 1.65
C PRO A 8 1.75 -4.62 0.57
N ASP A 9 2.04 -5.85 0.16
CA ASP A 9 1.20 -6.62 -0.76
C ASP A 9 1.10 -8.08 -0.29
N LEU A 10 0.10 -8.78 -0.80
CA LEU A 10 -0.24 -10.15 -0.42
C LEU A 10 0.88 -11.14 -0.73
N THR A 11 1.50 -11.03 -1.90
CA THR A 11 2.49 -12.00 -2.38
C THR A 11 3.92 -11.49 -2.24
N LYS A 12 4.18 -10.28 -2.73
CA LYS A 12 5.49 -9.63 -2.67
C LYS A 12 5.34 -8.14 -2.44
N SER A 13 5.70 -7.69 -1.27
CA SER A 13 5.73 -6.28 -0.92
C SER A 13 6.81 -5.52 -1.70
N GLY A 14 6.50 -4.28 -2.09
CA GLY A 14 7.50 -3.35 -2.58
C GLY A 14 8.40 -2.89 -1.44
N VAL A 15 9.71 -2.91 -1.64
CA VAL A 15 10.70 -2.46 -0.65
C VAL A 15 11.71 -1.54 -1.31
N ALA A 16 11.96 -0.40 -0.70
CA ALA A 16 12.95 0.56 -1.14
C ALA A 16 13.86 0.98 0.00
N THR A 17 15.16 1.10 -0.28
CA THR A 17 16.10 1.74 0.63
C THR A 17 16.55 3.05 0.02
N VAL A 18 16.45 4.12 0.82
CA VAL A 18 16.87 5.47 0.46
C VAL A 18 17.95 5.89 1.45
N VAL A 19 19.07 6.38 0.94
CA VAL A 19 20.20 6.88 1.72
C VAL A 19 20.44 8.34 1.33
N ASN A 20 20.33 9.25 2.28
CA ASN A 20 20.54 10.69 2.07
C ASN A 20 19.71 11.28 0.89
N GLY A 21 18.51 10.76 0.66
CA GLY A 21 17.61 11.21 -0.41
C GLY A 21 17.78 10.46 -1.73
N GLU A 22 18.75 9.56 -1.87
CA GLU A 22 18.98 8.77 -3.07
C GLU A 22 18.52 7.33 -2.89
N ILE A 23 17.85 6.78 -3.91
CA ILE A 23 17.41 5.39 -3.91
C ILE A 23 18.60 4.47 -4.19
N VAL A 24 18.91 3.58 -3.26
CA VAL A 24 19.99 2.59 -3.42
C VAL A 24 19.48 1.19 -3.70
N THR A 25 18.24 0.88 -3.33
CA THR A 25 17.63 -0.44 -3.56
C THR A 25 16.16 -0.30 -3.88
N LEU A 26 15.70 -1.00 -4.91
CA LEU A 26 14.28 -1.25 -5.20
C LEU A 26 14.10 -2.75 -5.46
N LYS A 27 13.27 -3.41 -4.64
CA LYS A 27 13.01 -4.85 -4.76
C LYS A 27 11.57 -5.17 -4.41
N SER A 28 11.02 -6.21 -5.03
CA SER A 28 9.81 -6.88 -4.56
C SER A 28 10.23 -8.10 -3.76
N MET A 29 9.81 -8.17 -2.50
CA MET A 29 10.23 -9.20 -1.54
C MET A 29 9.02 -9.95 -0.99
N GLY A 30 9.12 -11.27 -0.85
CA GLY A 30 8.20 -12.06 -0.05
C GLY A 30 8.30 -11.69 1.44
N PHE A 31 7.31 -12.12 2.24
CA PHE A 31 7.25 -11.76 3.66
C PHE A 31 8.54 -12.06 4.42
N SER A 32 9.02 -13.31 4.38
CA SER A 32 10.24 -13.72 5.11
C SER A 32 11.48 -12.98 4.64
N GLU A 33 11.65 -12.83 3.31
CA GLU A 33 12.77 -12.10 2.71
C GLU A 33 12.80 -10.63 3.16
N LEU A 34 11.61 -9.99 3.23
CA LEU A 34 11.45 -8.62 3.71
C LEU A 34 11.87 -8.48 5.17
N ILE A 35 11.39 -9.37 6.04
CA ILE A 35 11.72 -9.34 7.47
C ILE A 35 13.22 -9.52 7.67
N GLU A 36 13.83 -10.52 7.03
CA GLU A 36 15.28 -10.76 7.09
C GLU A 36 16.08 -9.57 6.57
N PHE A 37 15.63 -9.00 5.44
CA PHE A 37 16.27 -7.81 4.86
C PHE A 37 16.27 -6.61 5.83
N VAL A 38 15.14 -6.32 6.47
CA VAL A 38 15.06 -5.21 7.43
C VAL A 38 15.94 -5.49 8.67
N ILE A 39 15.87 -6.72 9.23
CA ILE A 39 16.69 -7.13 10.37
C ILE A 39 18.19 -7.03 10.02
N SER A 40 18.61 -7.42 8.82
CA SER A 40 20.02 -7.33 8.41
C SER A 40 20.59 -5.89 8.44
N LYS A 41 19.74 -4.87 8.46
CA LYS A 41 20.12 -3.45 8.56
C LYS A 41 20.11 -2.91 10.00
N SER A 42 19.70 -3.71 10.98
CA SER A 42 19.50 -3.27 12.37
C SER A 42 20.74 -2.69 13.07
N HIS A 43 21.93 -2.96 12.54
CA HIS A 43 23.19 -2.39 13.03
C HIS A 43 23.45 -0.94 12.56
N LEU A 44 22.62 -0.38 11.70
CA LEU A 44 22.72 0.97 11.15
C LEU A 44 21.58 1.86 11.68
N PRO A 45 21.79 3.17 11.81
CA PRO A 45 20.70 4.09 12.13
C PRO A 45 19.77 4.22 10.91
N TYR A 46 18.56 3.66 10.98
CA TYR A 46 17.56 3.72 9.91
C TYR A 46 16.15 3.93 10.44
N ALA A 47 15.27 4.38 9.57
CA ALA A 47 13.83 4.46 9.84
C ALA A 47 13.07 3.52 8.90
N VAL A 48 12.16 2.71 9.43
CA VAL A 48 11.22 1.89 8.65
C VAL A 48 9.91 2.63 8.52
N LEU A 49 9.45 2.80 7.29
CA LEU A 49 8.23 3.49 6.90
C LEU A 49 7.32 2.50 6.16
N LEU A 50 6.17 2.20 6.74
CA LEU A 50 5.19 1.25 6.20
C LEU A 50 3.93 2.00 5.79
N GLU A 51 3.38 1.74 4.59
CA GLU A 51 2.11 2.36 4.18
C GLU A 51 0.98 1.93 5.13
N ASP A 52 0.26 2.90 5.68
CA ASP A 52 -0.94 2.67 6.49
C ASP A 52 -2.13 2.32 5.58
N VAL A 53 -2.30 1.04 5.33
CA VAL A 53 -3.39 0.51 4.50
C VAL A 53 -4.74 0.51 5.23
N ASP A 54 -4.77 0.67 6.56
CA ASP A 54 -6.02 0.76 7.32
C ASP A 54 -6.73 2.10 7.08
N ASN A 55 -6.00 3.16 6.75
CA ASN A 55 -6.54 4.46 6.35
C ASN A 55 -7.17 4.47 4.94
N LYS A 56 -7.08 3.38 4.17
CA LYS A 56 -7.80 3.27 2.90
C LYS A 56 -9.30 3.10 3.18
N LYS A 57 -10.10 4.09 2.74
CA LYS A 57 -11.55 4.01 2.86
C LYS A 57 -12.08 2.77 2.14
N PRO A 58 -13.10 2.08 2.70
CA PRO A 58 -13.74 0.96 2.03
C PRO A 58 -14.19 1.37 0.63
N VAL A 59 -13.89 0.55 -0.37
CA VAL A 59 -14.37 0.77 -1.74
C VAL A 59 -15.81 0.31 -1.79
N PHE A 60 -16.76 1.22 -1.59
CA PHE A 60 -18.17 0.94 -1.84
C PHE A 60 -18.43 0.91 -3.35
N PRO A 61 -19.16 -0.09 -3.88
CA PRO A 61 -19.57 -0.12 -5.28
C PRO A 61 -20.25 1.19 -5.67
N LYS A 62 -19.84 1.78 -6.81
CA LYS A 62 -20.40 3.07 -7.29
C LYS A 62 -21.94 3.07 -7.39
N ARG A 63 -22.58 1.91 -7.60
CA ARG A 63 -24.05 1.76 -7.67
C ARG A 63 -24.78 2.02 -6.35
N LEU A 64 -24.17 1.72 -5.20
CA LEU A 64 -24.78 2.06 -3.91
C LEU A 64 -24.81 3.57 -3.65
N ARG A 65 -23.92 4.35 -4.27
CA ARG A 65 -23.93 5.81 -4.18
C ARG A 65 -24.99 6.47 -5.05
N GLN A 66 -25.42 5.85 -6.15
CA GLN A 66 -26.45 6.41 -7.03
C GLN A 66 -27.87 6.14 -6.53
N SER A 67 -28.13 5.01 -5.88
CA SER A 67 -29.42 4.73 -5.26
C SER A 67 -29.71 5.53 -3.99
N ALA A 68 -28.67 6.00 -3.27
CA ALA A 68 -28.84 6.81 -2.06
C ALA A 68 -29.22 8.27 -2.33
N LYS A 69 -29.15 8.75 -3.58
CA LYS A 69 -29.47 10.15 -3.92
C LYS A 69 -30.93 10.43 -4.28
N GLY A 70 -31.82 9.44 -4.27
CA GLY A 70 -33.20 9.67 -4.70
C GLY A 70 -34.25 8.69 -4.21
N GLN A 71 -33.94 7.73 -3.35
CA GLN A 71 -34.94 6.76 -2.86
C GLN A 71 -34.87 6.62 -1.34
N ASN A 72 -36.07 6.64 -0.73
CA ASN A 72 -36.31 6.46 0.70
C ASN A 72 -35.62 5.16 1.18
N PRO A 73 -34.73 5.18 2.18
CA PRO A 73 -33.96 4.01 2.65
C PRO A 73 -34.83 2.82 3.08
N LEU A 74 -36.09 3.07 3.43
CA LEU A 74 -37.05 2.04 3.88
C LEU A 74 -37.59 1.15 2.75
N LEU A 75 -37.55 1.60 1.49
CA LEU A 75 -38.06 0.80 0.34
C LEU A 75 -37.00 -0.15 -0.27
N ALA A 76 -35.74 0.00 0.09
CA ALA A 76 -34.68 -0.90 -0.35
C ALA A 76 -34.68 -2.26 0.38
N TYR A 77 -35.47 -2.39 1.45
CA TYR A 77 -35.48 -3.61 2.28
C TYR A 77 -36.60 -4.60 1.95
N VAL A 78 -37.56 -4.22 1.13
CA VAL A 78 -38.70 -5.10 0.76
C VAL A 78 -38.65 -5.42 -0.72
N GLY A 79 -38.00 -6.53 -1.03
CA GLY A 79 -38.25 -7.41 -2.16
C GLY A 79 -38.31 -6.80 -3.54
N HIS A 80 -37.19 -6.72 -4.20
CA HIS A 80 -36.95 -7.16 -5.59
C HIS A 80 -35.44 -7.15 -5.80
N ALA A 81 -34.85 -8.31 -5.69
CA ALA A 81 -33.48 -8.49 -6.17
C ALA A 81 -33.47 -8.20 -7.68
N PRO A 82 -32.80 -7.14 -8.17
CA PRO A 82 -32.62 -7.01 -9.60
C PRO A 82 -31.72 -8.16 -10.05
N SER A 83 -32.25 -9.03 -10.90
CA SER A 83 -31.51 -10.02 -11.64
C SER A 83 -30.51 -9.32 -12.57
N GLN A 84 -29.36 -8.89 -12.07
CA GLN A 84 -28.25 -8.42 -12.89
C GLN A 84 -26.92 -8.99 -12.41
N SER A 85 -26.48 -9.93 -13.21
CA SER A 85 -25.12 -10.40 -13.43
C SER A 85 -24.26 -10.58 -12.15
N GLY A 86 -24.19 -11.83 -11.71
CA GLY A 86 -23.32 -12.30 -10.63
C GLY A 86 -21.81 -12.02 -10.81
N SER A 87 -21.40 -11.44 -11.95
CA SER A 87 -20.02 -11.06 -12.23
C SER A 87 -19.55 -9.86 -11.40
N ASN A 88 -20.36 -8.81 -11.29
CA ASN A 88 -19.93 -7.59 -10.57
C ASN A 88 -19.92 -7.77 -9.05
N ALA A 89 -20.82 -8.57 -8.50
CA ALA A 89 -20.82 -8.89 -7.06
C ALA A 89 -19.60 -9.75 -6.67
N LYS A 90 -19.26 -10.76 -7.50
CA LYS A 90 -18.08 -11.59 -7.29
C LYS A 90 -16.77 -10.78 -7.37
N VAL A 91 -16.64 -9.87 -8.34
CA VAL A 91 -15.48 -8.99 -8.46
C VAL A 91 -15.34 -8.08 -7.23
N ASN A 92 -16.44 -7.53 -6.73
CA ASN A 92 -16.40 -6.67 -5.54
C ASN A 92 -16.04 -7.44 -4.27
N MET A 93 -16.49 -8.69 -4.13
CA MET A 93 -16.09 -9.56 -3.00
C MET A 93 -14.61 -9.92 -3.08
N SER A 94 -14.09 -10.27 -4.25
CA SER A 94 -12.66 -10.56 -4.42
C SER A 94 -11.79 -9.36 -4.06
N ILE A 95 -12.14 -8.16 -4.53
CA ILE A 95 -11.40 -6.92 -4.18
C ILE A 95 -11.43 -6.65 -2.67
N ALA A 96 -12.57 -6.87 -2.01
CA ALA A 96 -12.68 -6.68 -0.56
C ALA A 96 -11.86 -7.70 0.23
N GLU A 97 -11.85 -8.95 -0.25
CA GLU A 97 -11.05 -10.03 0.33
C GLU A 97 -9.55 -9.76 0.18
N ASP A 98 -9.09 -9.37 -1.01
CA ASP A 98 -7.70 -9.04 -1.26
C ASP A 98 -7.23 -7.83 -0.44
N LEU A 99 -8.08 -6.80 -0.31
CA LEU A 99 -7.79 -5.68 0.58
C LEU A 99 -7.67 -6.11 2.04
N GLY A 100 -8.52 -7.03 2.50
CA GLY A 100 -8.43 -7.61 3.84
C GLY A 100 -7.11 -8.34 4.08
N LYS A 101 -6.67 -9.13 3.10
CA LYS A 101 -5.39 -9.86 3.13
C LYS A 101 -4.20 -8.90 3.17
N VAL A 102 -4.19 -7.85 2.34
CA VAL A 102 -3.12 -6.82 2.35
C VAL A 102 -3.05 -6.11 3.70
N LYS A 103 -4.18 -5.78 4.30
CA LYS A 103 -4.22 -5.20 5.65
C LYS A 103 -3.64 -6.14 6.71
N ALA A 104 -3.98 -7.42 6.65
CA ALA A 104 -3.42 -8.43 7.56
C ALA A 104 -1.90 -8.55 7.38
N THR A 105 -1.41 -8.57 6.13
CA THR A 105 0.02 -8.61 5.83
C THR A 105 0.75 -7.38 6.39
N ALA A 106 0.20 -6.19 6.22
CA ALA A 106 0.80 -4.96 6.75
C ALA A 106 0.90 -4.98 8.29
N ARG A 107 -0.16 -5.41 8.98
CA ARG A 107 -0.16 -5.54 10.44
C ARG A 107 0.86 -6.57 10.90
N LEU A 108 0.96 -7.70 10.22
CA LEU A 108 1.93 -8.75 10.54
C LEU A 108 3.37 -8.29 10.34
N ILE A 109 3.66 -7.56 9.24
CA ILE A 109 4.98 -6.95 9.01
C ILE A 109 5.34 -6.03 10.18
N LYS A 110 4.41 -5.15 10.58
CA LYS A 110 4.62 -4.22 11.71
C LYS A 110 4.89 -4.98 13.00
N GLU A 111 4.01 -5.90 13.37
CA GLU A 111 4.10 -6.70 14.61
C GLU A 111 5.44 -7.44 14.68
N VAL A 112 5.80 -8.21 13.65
CA VAL A 112 7.04 -9.00 13.64
C VAL A 112 8.29 -8.11 13.73
N LEU A 113 8.31 -6.96 13.07
CA LEU A 113 9.45 -6.04 13.15
C LEU A 113 9.54 -5.38 14.54
N GLU A 114 8.41 -4.98 15.12
CA GLU A 114 8.36 -4.39 16.46
C GLU A 114 8.76 -5.40 17.54
N ASP A 115 8.38 -6.67 17.42
CA ASP A 115 8.84 -7.76 18.29
C ASP A 115 10.36 -7.97 18.24
N LYS A 116 11.00 -7.61 17.13
CA LYS A 116 12.46 -7.58 16.98
C LYS A 116 13.11 -6.27 17.45
N GLY A 117 12.34 -5.39 18.10
CA GLY A 117 12.82 -4.10 18.59
C GLY A 117 13.01 -3.04 17.50
N ILE A 118 12.48 -3.26 16.29
CA ILE A 118 12.58 -2.34 15.17
C ILE A 118 11.34 -1.44 15.14
N LYS A 119 11.51 -0.15 15.37
CA LYS A 119 10.40 0.80 15.31
C LYS A 119 9.90 0.97 13.87
N VAL A 120 8.61 0.71 13.67
CA VAL A 120 7.91 0.91 12.39
C VAL A 120 7.03 2.16 12.47
N THR A 121 7.24 3.07 11.54
CA THR A 121 6.42 4.28 11.42
C THR A 121 5.38 4.09 10.31
N LEU A 122 4.11 4.20 10.65
CA LEU A 122 3.02 4.16 9.67
C LEU A 122 2.96 5.48 8.90
N VAL A 123 2.82 5.37 7.58
CA VAL A 123 2.76 6.52 6.67
C VAL A 123 1.41 6.51 5.96
N LYS A 124 0.70 7.62 6.03
CA LYS A 124 -0.56 7.78 5.27
C LYS A 124 -0.32 7.60 3.78
N PRO A 125 -1.27 6.97 3.05
CA PRO A 125 -1.17 6.84 1.60
C PRO A 125 -0.87 8.18 0.94
N LEU A 126 0.18 8.22 0.13
CA LEU A 126 0.60 9.42 -0.59
C LEU A 126 -0.51 9.93 -1.50
N ARG A 127 -0.57 11.23 -1.71
CA ARG A 127 -1.61 11.92 -2.50
C ARG A 127 -0.99 12.89 -3.49
N GLY A 128 -1.83 13.38 -4.42
CA GLY A 128 -1.45 14.41 -5.36
C GLY A 128 -0.46 13.96 -6.45
N PRO A 129 0.38 14.87 -6.95
CA PRO A 129 1.29 14.59 -8.07
C PRO A 129 2.30 13.48 -7.75
N ILE A 130 2.80 13.41 -6.52
CA ILE A 130 3.77 12.38 -6.09
C ILE A 130 3.18 10.98 -6.29
N LYS A 131 1.92 10.77 -5.92
CA LYS A 131 1.26 9.47 -6.11
C LYS A 131 1.20 9.01 -7.57
N LYS A 132 1.10 9.95 -8.52
CA LYS A 132 1.08 9.63 -9.96
C LYS A 132 2.39 9.02 -10.46
N ALA A 133 3.49 9.24 -9.74
CA ALA A 133 4.77 8.63 -10.08
C ALA A 133 4.79 7.10 -9.89
N LYS A 134 3.89 6.55 -9.07
CA LYS A 134 3.68 5.10 -8.97
C LYS A 134 3.34 4.48 -10.32
N ASP A 135 2.47 5.13 -11.10
CA ASP A 135 1.91 4.58 -12.34
C ASP A 135 2.78 4.88 -13.57
N SER A 136 3.74 5.82 -13.48
CA SER A 136 4.60 6.23 -14.57
C SER A 136 6.08 6.10 -14.22
N SER A 137 6.77 5.12 -14.82
CA SER A 137 8.22 4.96 -14.62
C SER A 137 9.00 6.18 -15.10
N VAL A 138 8.58 6.81 -16.20
CA VAL A 138 9.22 8.01 -16.75
C VAL A 138 9.14 9.17 -15.75
N TYR A 139 7.95 9.40 -15.19
CA TYR A 139 7.77 10.45 -14.19
C TYR A 139 8.48 10.13 -12.87
N PHE A 140 8.43 8.86 -12.44
CA PHE A 140 9.17 8.39 -11.29
C PHE A 140 10.67 8.64 -11.43
N ASN A 141 11.27 8.21 -12.54
CA ASN A 141 12.69 8.40 -12.83
C ASN A 141 13.07 9.90 -12.84
N LYS A 142 12.20 10.74 -13.40
CA LYS A 142 12.42 12.19 -13.43
C LYS A 142 12.51 12.82 -12.05
N ILE A 143 11.64 12.41 -11.09
CA ILE A 143 11.58 13.04 -9.76
C ILE A 143 12.52 12.38 -8.75
N THR A 144 12.96 11.15 -9.00
CA THR A 144 13.81 10.39 -8.06
C THR A 144 15.24 10.20 -8.52
N GLY A 145 15.54 10.46 -9.79
CA GLY A 145 16.84 10.17 -10.40
C GLY A 145 17.10 8.66 -10.62
N TRP A 146 16.12 7.79 -10.36
CA TRP A 146 16.29 6.34 -10.54
C TRP A 146 16.41 5.97 -12.01
N THR A 147 17.39 5.12 -12.35
CA THR A 147 17.64 4.68 -13.73
C THR A 147 17.44 3.19 -13.93
N GLY A 148 17.28 2.42 -12.84
CA GLY A 148 17.11 0.98 -12.87
C GLY A 148 15.67 0.54 -13.18
N ARG A 149 15.46 -0.78 -13.24
CA ARG A 149 14.11 -1.35 -13.38
C ARG A 149 13.28 -1.08 -12.12
N SER A 150 11.98 -0.86 -12.30
CA SER A 150 11.00 -0.67 -11.22
C SER A 150 9.61 -1.14 -11.65
N ASN A 151 8.81 -1.61 -10.71
CA ASN A 151 7.38 -1.84 -10.88
C ASN A 151 6.58 -0.86 -10.02
N ALA A 152 5.25 -0.91 -10.08
CA ALA A 152 4.38 0.02 -9.35
C ALA A 152 4.62 -0.03 -7.84
N ASP A 153 4.74 -1.23 -7.27
CA ASP A 153 4.87 -1.41 -5.82
C ASP A 153 6.24 -0.97 -5.31
N THR A 154 7.31 -1.26 -6.04
CA THR A 154 8.65 -0.78 -5.68
C THR A 154 8.77 0.74 -5.83
N ARG A 155 8.07 1.34 -6.82
CA ARG A 155 8.00 2.80 -6.92
C ARG A 155 7.23 3.42 -5.76
N ASP A 156 6.09 2.82 -5.35
CA ASP A 156 5.33 3.31 -4.19
C ASP A 156 6.18 3.22 -2.91
N ALA A 157 6.87 2.11 -2.68
CA ALA A 157 7.81 1.95 -1.57
C ALA A 157 8.90 3.04 -1.56
N ALA A 158 9.48 3.37 -2.72
CA ALA A 158 10.47 4.43 -2.82
C ALA A 158 9.87 5.82 -2.51
N LEU A 159 8.67 6.09 -3.01
CA LEU A 159 7.97 7.34 -2.72
C LEU A 159 7.63 7.47 -1.23
N ILE A 160 7.24 6.36 -0.58
CA ILE A 160 7.05 6.30 0.88
C ILE A 160 8.36 6.62 1.60
N ALA A 161 9.48 6.01 1.18
CA ALA A 161 10.78 6.26 1.79
C ALA A 161 11.26 7.70 1.63
N MET A 162 11.03 8.32 0.47
CA MET A 162 11.49 9.68 0.15
C MET A 162 10.59 10.77 0.75
N PHE A 163 9.29 10.62 0.60
CA PHE A 163 8.30 11.67 0.84
C PHE A 163 7.31 11.35 1.96
N GLY A 164 7.30 10.11 2.47
CA GLY A 164 6.42 9.71 3.55
C GLY A 164 6.73 10.50 4.82
N GLN A 165 5.66 11.04 5.42
CA GLN A 165 5.69 11.66 6.75
C GLN A 165 4.96 10.70 7.70
N GLY A 166 5.65 10.29 8.76
CA GLY A 166 5.05 9.52 9.84
C GLY A 166 4.14 10.40 10.71
N GLU A 167 3.18 9.78 11.34
CA GLU A 167 2.43 10.40 12.45
C GLU A 167 3.29 10.44 13.70
#